data_3cdb6933e77da16b3f917c6394fe9729
#
_entry.id   3cdb6933e77da16b3f917c6394fe9729
#
_cell.length_a   1.000
_cell.length_b   1.000
_cell.length_c   1.000
_cell.angle_alpha   90.00
_cell.angle_beta   90.00
_cell.angle_gamma   90.00
#
_symmetry.space_group_name_H-M   'P 1'
#
loop_
_entity.id
_entity.type
_entity.pdbx_description
1 polymer ?
#
loop_
_entity_poly.entity_id
_entity_poly.type
_entity_poly.pdbx_seq_one_letter_code
_entity_poly.pdbx_strand_id
1 'polypeptide(L)'
;MLVIQNNIATIAPTAFALLLVVGALFGDRKRAAVLVVAGLLMAFTALAIGVHAHGWVTAFDAPTASWVGNATHRSHRLDEASLMIARLGSSAVIAAARLIGGALLSWRARSARPGVIVIATVGAAVLAEAAIKAVVDRPLTQAEVLASPLLGTDHHPFPSGHVAGTGALLGIIAVCIGAGRSRTRRALLTALVFTGVLIVAYSRLYLGLHWLTDVVGGALLAVLFVILGDVALRMRRRPGWAAAHPTGIRRGHS
;
A
#
# COMPACT_ATOMS: atom_id res chain seq x y z
N MET A 1 -16.50 31.02 2.64
CA MET A 1 -15.11 31.24 3.07
C MET A 1 -14.44 29.95 3.56
N LEU A 2 -15.04 29.15 4.43
CA LEU A 2 -14.54 27.85 4.91
C LEU A 2 -14.21 26.84 3.78
N VAL A 3 -15.05 26.74 2.74
CA VAL A 3 -14.83 25.79 1.61
C VAL A 3 -13.57 26.14 0.80
N ILE A 4 -13.28 27.43 0.62
CA ILE A 4 -12.07 27.90 -0.10
C ILE A 4 -10.82 27.62 0.72
N GLN A 5 -10.85 27.85 2.03
CA GLN A 5 -9.72 27.56 2.93
C GLN A 5 -9.40 26.07 2.99
N ASN A 6 -10.41 25.19 3.04
CA ASN A 6 -10.21 23.73 3.03
C ASN A 6 -9.63 23.24 1.71
N ASN A 7 -9.97 23.88 0.59
CA ASN A 7 -9.42 23.52 -0.71
C ASN A 7 -7.95 23.91 -0.85
N ILE A 8 -7.57 25.10 -0.37
CA ILE A 8 -6.16 25.54 -0.39
C ILE A 8 -5.30 24.63 0.50
N ALA A 9 -5.81 24.23 1.66
CA ALA A 9 -5.10 23.34 2.60
C ALA A 9 -4.76 21.97 2.01
N THR A 10 -5.44 21.53 0.97
CA THR A 10 -5.18 20.24 0.32
C THR A 10 -4.52 20.37 -1.04
N ILE A 11 -4.76 21.45 -1.79
CA ILE A 11 -4.16 21.67 -3.12
C ILE A 11 -2.65 21.90 -3.02
N ALA A 12 -2.20 22.77 -2.14
CA ALA A 12 -0.78 23.10 -1.99
C ALA A 12 0.07 21.87 -1.59
N PRO A 13 -0.30 21.05 -0.57
CA PRO A 13 0.43 19.83 -0.25
C PRO A 13 0.41 18.81 -1.39
N THR A 14 -0.69 18.68 -2.13
CA THR A 14 -0.77 17.76 -3.27
C THR A 14 0.17 18.18 -4.40
N ALA A 15 0.20 19.47 -4.73
CA ALA A 15 1.12 20.00 -5.74
C ALA A 15 2.58 19.83 -5.30
N PHE A 16 2.89 20.10 -4.03
CA PHE A 16 4.24 19.91 -3.50
C PHE A 16 4.64 18.44 -3.44
N ALA A 17 3.71 17.53 -3.11
CA ALA A 17 3.94 16.08 -3.19
C ALA A 17 4.34 15.65 -4.60
N LEU A 18 3.66 16.16 -5.61
CA LEU A 18 3.99 15.90 -7.01
C LEU A 18 5.40 16.41 -7.37
N LEU A 19 5.76 17.61 -6.92
CA LEU A 19 7.10 18.17 -7.12
C LEU A 19 8.19 17.31 -6.47
N LEU A 20 7.95 16.77 -5.28
CA LEU A 20 8.89 15.86 -4.62
C LEU A 20 9.09 14.57 -5.41
N VAL A 21 8.01 13.99 -5.93
CA VAL A 21 8.07 12.78 -6.77
C VAL A 21 8.80 13.08 -8.09
N VAL A 22 8.53 14.21 -8.73
CA VAL A 22 9.25 14.65 -9.93
C VAL A 22 10.73 14.90 -9.62
N GLY A 23 11.04 15.59 -8.51
CA GLY A 23 12.43 15.82 -8.07
C GLY A 23 13.21 14.53 -7.83
N ALA A 24 12.52 13.44 -7.47
CA ALA A 24 13.14 12.13 -7.30
C ALA A 24 13.70 11.55 -8.61
N LEU A 25 13.18 11.97 -9.76
CA LEU A 25 13.67 11.53 -11.09
C LEU A 25 15.09 12.05 -11.39
N PHE A 26 15.49 13.16 -10.77
CA PHE A 26 16.77 13.83 -10.96
C PHE A 26 17.77 13.59 -9.81
N GLY A 27 17.40 12.81 -8.81
CA GLY A 27 18.23 12.52 -7.63
C GLY A 27 19.00 11.20 -7.72
N ASP A 28 20.00 11.05 -6.85
CA ASP A 28 20.57 9.74 -6.59
C ASP A 28 19.52 8.81 -5.95
N ARG A 29 19.77 7.49 -5.97
CA ARG A 29 18.80 6.48 -5.50
C ARG A 29 18.33 6.67 -4.06
N LYS A 30 19.19 7.20 -3.17
CA LYS A 30 18.82 7.42 -1.77
C LYS A 30 17.92 8.64 -1.63
N ARG A 31 18.31 9.76 -2.27
CA ARG A 31 17.52 10.98 -2.32
C ARG A 31 16.17 10.73 -3.00
N ALA A 32 16.17 9.99 -4.12
CA ALA A 32 14.96 9.60 -4.82
C ALA A 32 13.99 8.83 -3.90
N ALA A 33 14.47 7.85 -3.14
CA ALA A 33 13.63 7.11 -2.20
C ALA A 33 13.06 8.01 -1.09
N VAL A 34 13.85 8.91 -0.53
CA VAL A 34 13.40 9.87 0.50
C VAL A 34 12.33 10.81 -0.07
N LEU A 35 12.57 11.38 -1.26
CA LEU A 35 11.63 12.30 -1.90
C LEU A 35 10.30 11.62 -2.25
N VAL A 36 10.35 10.38 -2.75
CA VAL A 36 9.13 9.61 -3.04
C VAL A 36 8.36 9.30 -1.78
N VAL A 37 9.03 8.85 -0.71
CA VAL A 37 8.37 8.60 0.58
C VAL A 37 7.75 9.87 1.14
N ALA A 38 8.47 11.00 1.13
CA ALA A 38 7.94 12.28 1.58
C ALA A 38 6.74 12.73 0.73
N GLY A 39 6.82 12.60 -0.59
CA GLY A 39 5.73 12.90 -1.51
C GLY A 39 4.49 12.03 -1.27
N LEU A 40 4.67 10.72 -1.07
CA LEU A 40 3.57 9.81 -0.75
C LEU A 40 2.91 10.11 0.60
N LEU A 41 3.71 10.38 1.63
CA LEU A 41 3.20 10.79 2.94
C LEU A 41 2.39 12.09 2.83
N MET A 42 2.89 13.07 2.10
CA MET A 42 2.21 14.35 1.90
C MET A 42 0.92 14.18 1.09
N ALA A 43 0.95 13.40 -0.01
CA ALA A 43 -0.24 13.11 -0.82
C ALA A 43 -1.30 12.37 0.00
N PHE A 44 -0.88 11.37 0.80
CA PHE A 44 -1.78 10.64 1.68
C PHE A 44 -2.38 11.54 2.75
N THR A 45 -1.57 12.37 3.41
CA THR A 45 -2.04 13.31 4.44
C THR A 45 -3.01 14.33 3.87
N ALA A 46 -2.71 14.90 2.69
CA ALA A 46 -3.61 15.82 2.00
C ALA A 46 -4.95 15.15 1.65
N LEU A 47 -4.91 13.90 1.18
CA LEU A 47 -6.11 13.11 0.88
C LEU A 47 -6.91 12.84 2.16
N ALA A 48 -6.26 12.41 3.25
CA ALA A 48 -6.91 12.12 4.53
C ALA A 48 -7.59 13.36 5.14
N ILE A 49 -6.90 14.50 5.12
CA ILE A 49 -7.47 15.80 5.55
C ILE A 49 -8.65 16.17 4.65
N GLY A 50 -8.51 16.02 3.33
CA GLY A 50 -9.58 16.32 2.37
C GLY A 50 -10.81 15.44 2.56
N VAL A 51 -10.63 14.16 2.89
CA VAL A 51 -11.72 13.23 3.20
C VAL A 51 -12.39 13.61 4.53
N HIS A 52 -11.62 13.84 5.58
CA HIS A 52 -12.15 14.24 6.89
C HIS A 52 -12.92 15.57 6.82
N ALA A 53 -12.41 16.53 6.07
CA ALA A 53 -13.03 17.86 5.92
C ALA A 53 -14.12 17.92 4.83
N HIS A 54 -14.49 16.81 4.20
CA HIS A 54 -15.41 16.78 3.04
C HIS A 54 -15.00 17.77 1.94
N GLY A 55 -13.69 17.88 1.68
CA GLY A 55 -13.12 18.82 0.72
C GLY A 55 -13.31 18.37 -0.73
N TRP A 56 -12.73 19.12 -1.68
CA TRP A 56 -12.85 18.90 -3.12
C TRP A 56 -12.47 17.49 -3.59
N VAL A 57 -11.57 16.80 -2.89
CA VAL A 57 -11.14 15.43 -3.22
C VAL A 57 -12.31 14.44 -3.20
N THR A 58 -13.31 14.66 -2.35
CA THR A 58 -14.49 13.80 -2.25
C THR A 58 -15.53 14.09 -3.34
N ALA A 59 -15.35 15.17 -4.12
CA ALA A 59 -16.25 15.48 -5.23
C ALA A 59 -16.25 14.43 -6.34
N PHE A 60 -15.20 13.60 -6.41
CA PHE A 60 -15.10 12.49 -7.35
C PHE A 60 -15.77 11.18 -6.88
N ASP A 61 -16.16 11.10 -5.62
CA ASP A 61 -16.70 9.87 -5.02
C ASP A 61 -18.07 9.51 -5.57
N ALA A 62 -19.03 10.43 -5.48
CA ALA A 62 -20.38 10.19 -5.95
C ALA A 62 -20.48 10.00 -7.48
N PRO A 63 -19.80 10.81 -8.33
CA PRO A 63 -19.77 10.55 -9.77
C PRO A 63 -19.18 9.19 -10.13
N THR A 64 -18.09 8.77 -9.45
CA THR A 64 -17.49 7.47 -9.68
C THR A 64 -18.43 6.34 -9.26
N ALA A 65 -19.07 6.44 -8.11
CA ALA A 65 -20.03 5.45 -7.64
C ALA A 65 -21.21 5.31 -8.60
N SER A 66 -21.76 6.43 -9.09
CA SER A 66 -22.85 6.43 -10.07
C SER A 66 -22.39 5.87 -11.42
N TRP A 67 -21.19 6.22 -11.88
CA TRP A 67 -20.64 5.69 -13.12
C TRP A 67 -20.45 4.16 -13.04
N VAL A 68 -19.83 3.64 -11.98
CA VAL A 68 -19.67 2.20 -11.77
C VAL A 68 -21.04 1.52 -11.68
N GLY A 69 -22.00 2.09 -10.96
CA GLY A 69 -23.36 1.55 -10.83
C GLY A 69 -24.12 1.51 -12.16
N ASN A 70 -23.97 2.53 -13.01
CA ASN A 70 -24.65 2.64 -14.30
C ASN A 70 -23.95 1.86 -15.42
N ALA A 71 -22.61 1.85 -15.43
CA ALA A 71 -21.81 1.16 -16.45
C ALA A 71 -21.88 -0.36 -16.32
N THR A 72 -22.15 -0.85 -15.12
CA THR A 72 -22.26 -2.28 -14.85
C THR A 72 -23.75 -2.62 -14.73
N HIS A 73 -24.34 -3.11 -15.80
CA HIS A 73 -25.59 -3.88 -15.63
C HIS A 73 -25.28 -4.97 -14.60
N ARG A 74 -25.84 -4.85 -13.39
CA ARG A 74 -25.61 -5.84 -12.32
C ARG A 74 -25.93 -7.22 -12.87
N SER A 75 -24.93 -8.10 -12.89
CA SER A 75 -25.09 -9.46 -13.31
C SER A 75 -24.65 -10.39 -12.18
N HIS A 76 -25.38 -11.46 -11.98
CA HIS A 76 -25.10 -12.48 -10.98
C HIS A 76 -23.62 -12.91 -11.00
N ARG A 77 -23.01 -13.06 -12.20
CA ARG A 77 -21.60 -13.43 -12.36
C ARG A 77 -20.63 -12.36 -11.82
N LEU A 78 -20.92 -11.09 -12.07
CA LEU A 78 -20.08 -9.98 -11.56
C LEU A 78 -20.23 -9.82 -10.06
N ASP A 79 -21.42 -10.02 -9.52
CA ASP A 79 -21.67 -10.00 -8.08
C ASP A 79 -20.87 -11.13 -7.39
N GLU A 80 -20.95 -12.36 -7.88
CA GLU A 80 -20.21 -13.49 -7.35
C GLU A 80 -18.68 -13.29 -7.45
N ALA A 81 -18.19 -12.85 -8.62
CA ALA A 81 -16.77 -12.57 -8.81
C ALA A 81 -16.28 -11.48 -7.84
N SER A 82 -17.04 -10.39 -7.69
CA SER A 82 -16.68 -9.30 -6.80
C SER A 82 -16.68 -9.72 -5.33
N LEU A 83 -17.65 -10.54 -4.91
CA LEU A 83 -17.67 -11.11 -3.56
C LEU A 83 -16.51 -12.09 -3.32
N MET A 84 -16.16 -12.92 -4.31
CA MET A 84 -14.99 -13.79 -4.20
C MET A 84 -13.70 -13.00 -4.06
N ILE A 85 -13.50 -11.94 -4.87
CA ILE A 85 -12.35 -11.05 -4.79
C ILE A 85 -12.31 -10.35 -3.42
N ALA A 86 -13.47 -9.90 -2.91
CA ALA A 86 -13.57 -9.29 -1.60
C ALA A 86 -13.14 -10.27 -0.48
N ARG A 87 -13.56 -11.54 -0.54
CA ARG A 87 -13.12 -12.59 0.40
C ARG A 87 -11.60 -12.81 0.35
N LEU A 88 -11.02 -12.86 -0.87
CA LEU A 88 -9.56 -13.02 -1.05
C LEU A 88 -8.77 -11.81 -0.49
N GLY A 89 -9.33 -10.62 -0.55
CA GLY A 89 -8.74 -9.40 0.04
C GLY A 89 -9.02 -9.21 1.52
N SER A 90 -9.72 -10.12 2.19
CA SER A 90 -10.06 -9.98 3.60
C SER A 90 -8.82 -10.03 4.51
N SER A 91 -8.91 -9.37 5.68
CA SER A 91 -7.80 -9.29 6.64
C SER A 91 -7.28 -10.67 7.06
N ALA A 92 -8.16 -11.67 7.22
CA ALA A 92 -7.78 -13.03 7.56
C ALA A 92 -6.98 -13.72 6.45
N VAL A 93 -7.42 -13.59 5.18
CA VAL A 93 -6.73 -14.16 4.03
C VAL A 93 -5.38 -13.47 3.82
N ILE A 94 -5.32 -12.13 3.90
CA ILE A 94 -4.06 -11.38 3.82
C ILE A 94 -3.11 -11.78 4.95
N ALA A 95 -3.61 -11.97 6.18
CA ALA A 95 -2.79 -12.44 7.31
C ALA A 95 -2.23 -13.84 7.07
N ALA A 96 -3.01 -14.78 6.57
CA ALA A 96 -2.53 -16.11 6.21
C ALA A 96 -1.53 -16.04 5.04
N ALA A 97 -1.86 -15.30 3.99
CA ALA A 97 -1.04 -15.19 2.78
C ALA A 97 0.34 -14.55 3.05
N ARG A 98 0.43 -13.55 3.95
CA ARG A 98 1.74 -12.97 4.34
C ARG A 98 2.63 -13.97 5.09
N LEU A 99 2.03 -14.83 5.93
CA LEU A 99 2.79 -15.87 6.66
C LEU A 99 3.27 -16.96 5.70
N ILE A 100 2.39 -17.47 4.86
CA ILE A 100 2.71 -18.51 3.86
C ILE A 100 3.73 -17.97 2.85
N GLY A 101 3.47 -16.80 2.26
CA GLY A 101 4.36 -16.17 1.28
C GLY A 101 5.72 -15.83 1.89
N GLY A 102 5.73 -15.31 3.12
CA GLY A 102 6.95 -15.04 3.87
C GLY A 102 7.76 -16.31 4.16
N ALA A 103 7.10 -17.38 4.61
CA ALA A 103 7.73 -18.67 4.87
C ALA A 103 8.35 -19.28 3.58
N LEU A 104 7.57 -19.29 2.48
CA LEU A 104 8.03 -19.79 1.18
C LEU A 104 9.25 -19.02 0.65
N LEU A 105 9.22 -17.70 0.74
CA LEU A 105 10.33 -16.85 0.31
C LEU A 105 11.57 -17.05 1.19
N SER A 106 11.39 -17.22 2.51
CA SER A 106 12.48 -17.53 3.44
C SER A 106 13.10 -18.88 3.16
N TRP A 107 12.27 -19.90 2.97
CA TRP A 107 12.73 -21.25 2.64
C TRP A 107 13.51 -21.26 1.32
N ARG A 108 12.96 -20.64 0.26
CA ARG A 108 13.61 -20.55 -1.05
C ARG A 108 14.93 -19.75 -1.00
N ALA A 109 14.99 -18.71 -0.22
CA ALA A 109 16.18 -17.89 -0.04
C ALA A 109 17.19 -18.48 0.97
N ARG A 110 16.83 -19.54 1.68
CA ARG A 110 17.59 -20.09 2.82
C ARG A 110 17.98 -19.01 3.84
N SER A 111 17.05 -18.07 4.08
CA SER A 111 17.26 -16.90 4.94
C SER A 111 15.92 -16.43 5.48
N ALA A 112 15.84 -16.11 6.77
CA ALA A 112 14.62 -15.56 7.38
C ALA A 112 14.27 -14.14 6.87
N ARG A 113 15.23 -13.43 6.30
CA ARG A 113 15.12 -12.01 5.95
C ARG A 113 13.94 -11.68 5.03
N PRO A 114 13.72 -12.35 3.88
CA PRO A 114 12.58 -12.04 3.02
C PRO A 114 11.24 -12.22 3.73
N GLY A 115 11.09 -13.27 4.52
CA GLY A 115 9.87 -13.53 5.28
C GLY A 115 9.60 -12.47 6.33
N VAL A 116 10.60 -12.10 7.11
CA VAL A 116 10.48 -11.01 8.10
C VAL A 116 10.05 -9.71 7.42
N ILE A 117 10.63 -9.38 6.25
CA ILE A 117 10.29 -8.17 5.51
C ILE A 117 8.85 -8.23 5.00
N VAL A 118 8.41 -9.36 4.44
CA VAL A 118 7.00 -9.53 3.99
C VAL A 118 6.05 -9.35 5.17
N ILE A 119 6.28 -10.05 6.28
CA ILE A 119 5.43 -10.00 7.47
C ILE A 119 5.39 -8.58 8.05
N ALA A 120 6.55 -7.94 8.17
CA ALA A 120 6.68 -6.59 8.73
C ALA A 120 6.01 -5.53 7.83
N THR A 121 6.24 -5.59 6.51
CA THR A 121 5.67 -4.64 5.54
C THR A 121 4.14 -4.69 5.54
N VAL A 122 3.57 -5.89 5.41
CA VAL A 122 2.11 -6.06 5.39
C VAL A 122 1.52 -5.76 6.76
N GLY A 123 2.17 -6.22 7.84
CA GLY A 123 1.73 -5.94 9.20
C GLY A 123 1.70 -4.45 9.53
N ALA A 124 2.75 -3.71 9.14
CA ALA A 124 2.82 -2.27 9.34
C ALA A 124 1.76 -1.52 8.50
N ALA A 125 1.49 -1.96 7.26
CA ALA A 125 0.43 -1.38 6.44
C ALA A 125 -0.95 -1.55 7.08
N VAL A 126 -1.25 -2.76 7.59
CA VAL A 126 -2.53 -3.05 8.28
C VAL A 126 -2.66 -2.27 9.59
N LEU A 127 -1.59 -2.18 10.38
CA LEU A 127 -1.61 -1.39 11.63
C LEU A 127 -1.80 0.10 11.36
N ALA A 128 -1.11 0.63 10.34
CA ALA A 128 -1.27 2.03 9.94
C ALA A 128 -2.70 2.31 9.43
N GLU A 129 -3.26 1.40 8.63
CA GLU A 129 -4.64 1.49 8.14
C GLU A 129 -5.63 1.55 9.31
N ALA A 130 -5.51 0.65 10.29
CA ALA A 130 -6.36 0.63 11.47
C ALA A 130 -6.24 1.92 12.30
N ALA A 131 -5.03 2.43 12.50
CA ALA A 131 -4.79 3.69 13.21
C ALA A 131 -5.41 4.89 12.48
N ILE A 132 -5.30 4.93 11.14
CA ILE A 132 -5.85 6.02 10.32
C ILE A 132 -7.38 5.99 10.33
N LYS A 133 -8.00 4.82 10.28
CA LYS A 133 -9.46 4.66 10.41
C LYS A 133 -10.00 5.29 11.68
N ALA A 134 -9.31 5.07 12.80
CA ALA A 134 -9.69 5.64 14.09
C ALA A 134 -9.57 7.18 14.16
N VAL A 135 -8.75 7.79 13.27
CA VAL A 135 -8.53 9.25 13.26
C VAL A 135 -9.41 9.95 12.25
N VAL A 136 -9.56 9.38 11.04
CA VAL A 136 -10.28 10.04 9.95
C VAL A 136 -11.80 9.98 10.13
N ASP A 137 -12.29 8.95 10.81
CA ASP A 137 -13.71 8.78 11.19
C ASP A 137 -14.70 9.08 10.04
N ARG A 138 -14.45 8.47 8.89
CA ARG A 138 -15.32 8.64 7.73
C ARG A 138 -16.62 7.84 7.90
N PRO A 139 -17.82 8.44 7.62
CA PRO A 139 -19.07 7.70 7.70
C PRO A 139 -19.14 6.58 6.65
N LEU A 140 -19.79 5.48 7.02
CA LEU A 140 -20.01 4.31 6.18
C LEU A 140 -20.83 4.67 4.93
N THR A 141 -20.60 3.94 3.84
CA THR A 141 -21.51 3.95 2.70
C THR A 141 -22.82 3.25 3.08
N GLN A 142 -23.89 3.54 2.33
CA GLN A 142 -25.19 2.89 2.55
C GLN A 142 -25.10 1.35 2.38
N ALA A 143 -24.29 0.88 1.43
CA ALA A 143 -24.04 -0.55 1.22
C ALA A 143 -23.26 -1.18 2.37
N GLU A 144 -22.29 -0.48 2.98
CA GLU A 144 -21.57 -0.95 4.15
C GLU A 144 -22.48 -1.06 5.38
N VAL A 145 -23.36 -0.09 5.60
CA VAL A 145 -24.34 -0.15 6.69
C VAL A 145 -25.22 -1.38 6.56
N LEU A 146 -25.70 -1.70 5.35
CA LEU A 146 -26.52 -2.88 5.09
C LEU A 146 -25.73 -4.18 5.18
N ALA A 147 -24.46 -4.18 4.80
CA ALA A 147 -23.59 -5.36 4.82
C ALA A 147 -22.94 -5.62 6.20
N SER A 148 -22.87 -4.61 7.06
CA SER A 148 -22.21 -4.66 8.36
C SER A 148 -22.61 -5.86 9.24
N PRO A 149 -23.89 -6.25 9.36
CA PRO A 149 -24.29 -7.40 10.17
C PRO A 149 -23.76 -8.74 9.64
N LEU A 150 -23.47 -8.83 8.33
CA LEU A 150 -23.08 -10.06 7.66
C LEU A 150 -21.56 -10.19 7.47
N LEU A 151 -20.86 -9.07 7.34
CA LEU A 151 -19.45 -9.02 6.94
C LEU A 151 -18.50 -8.64 8.09
N GLY A 152 -19.02 -8.26 9.26
CA GLY A 152 -18.20 -7.80 10.38
C GLY A 152 -17.27 -6.63 9.96
N THR A 153 -17.80 -5.68 9.20
CA THR A 153 -17.04 -4.59 8.62
C THR A 153 -16.55 -3.62 9.68
N ASP A 154 -15.31 -3.20 9.56
CA ASP A 154 -14.79 -2.07 10.31
C ASP A 154 -15.66 -0.83 10.04
N HIS A 155 -16.01 -0.12 11.10
CA HIS A 155 -16.96 1.01 11.03
C HIS A 155 -16.43 2.26 10.30
N HIS A 156 -15.25 2.20 9.66
CA HIS A 156 -14.63 3.34 8.98
C HIS A 156 -14.09 2.93 7.61
N PRO A 157 -14.63 3.47 6.50
CA PRO A 157 -14.24 3.05 5.17
C PRO A 157 -12.86 3.55 4.72
N PHE A 158 -12.39 4.70 5.24
CA PHE A 158 -11.11 5.28 4.82
C PHE A 158 -9.95 4.92 5.75
N PRO A 159 -8.82 4.50 5.20
CA PRO A 159 -8.59 4.03 3.83
C PRO A 159 -9.06 2.58 3.63
N SER A 160 -9.18 2.14 2.36
CA SER A 160 -9.58 0.76 2.06
C SER A 160 -8.53 -0.27 2.48
N GLY A 161 -8.83 -1.07 3.50
CA GLY A 161 -7.94 -2.12 4.01
C GLY A 161 -7.71 -3.25 3.02
N HIS A 162 -8.72 -3.59 2.20
CA HIS A 162 -8.58 -4.58 1.13
C HIS A 162 -7.53 -4.16 0.10
N VAL A 163 -7.56 -2.90 -0.32
CA VAL A 163 -6.61 -2.35 -1.29
C VAL A 163 -5.22 -2.21 -0.66
N ALA A 164 -5.14 -1.67 0.56
CA ALA A 164 -3.87 -1.49 1.28
C ALA A 164 -3.19 -2.83 1.56
N GLY A 165 -3.91 -3.80 2.12
CA GLY A 165 -3.39 -5.11 2.46
C GLY A 165 -2.95 -5.92 1.23
N THR A 166 -3.81 -6.00 0.21
CA THR A 166 -3.48 -6.71 -1.05
C THR A 166 -2.31 -6.05 -1.77
N GLY A 167 -2.32 -4.71 -1.88
CA GLY A 167 -1.26 -3.97 -2.55
C GLY A 167 0.09 -4.12 -1.83
N ALA A 168 0.11 -4.04 -0.50
CA ALA A 168 1.31 -4.27 0.29
C ALA A 168 1.82 -5.71 0.15
N LEU A 169 0.93 -6.70 0.20
CA LEU A 169 1.30 -8.11 0.07
C LEU A 169 1.86 -8.44 -1.31
N LEU A 170 1.12 -8.16 -2.37
CA LEU A 170 1.56 -8.42 -3.73
C LEU A 170 2.81 -7.63 -4.09
N GLY A 171 2.86 -6.35 -3.67
CA GLY A 171 3.99 -5.46 -3.94
C GLY A 171 5.28 -5.94 -3.28
N ILE A 172 5.27 -6.28 -1.99
CA ILE A 172 6.49 -6.72 -1.31
C ILE A 172 6.95 -8.12 -1.78
N ILE A 173 6.03 -9.02 -2.11
CA ILE A 173 6.36 -10.30 -2.72
C ILE A 173 7.02 -10.08 -4.09
N ALA A 174 6.45 -9.20 -4.93
CA ALA A 174 7.02 -8.84 -6.24
C ALA A 174 8.43 -8.24 -6.10
N VAL A 175 8.66 -7.38 -5.12
CA VAL A 175 9.99 -6.84 -4.80
C VAL A 175 10.97 -7.96 -4.44
N CYS A 176 10.58 -8.88 -3.55
CA CYS A 176 11.43 -10.00 -3.15
C CYS A 176 11.77 -10.92 -4.34
N ILE A 177 10.79 -11.28 -5.17
CA ILE A 177 10.99 -12.12 -6.36
C ILE A 177 11.79 -11.38 -7.45
N GLY A 178 11.57 -10.08 -7.59
CA GLY A 178 12.22 -9.22 -8.59
C GLY A 178 13.65 -8.83 -8.23
N ALA A 179 14.10 -9.07 -7.00
CA ALA A 179 15.44 -8.76 -6.56
C ALA A 179 16.50 -9.49 -7.42
N GLY A 180 17.44 -8.74 -7.99
CA GLY A 180 18.47 -9.29 -8.89
C GLY A 180 17.99 -9.72 -10.28
N ARG A 181 16.73 -9.47 -10.65
CA ARG A 181 16.17 -9.83 -11.96
C ARG A 181 16.27 -8.68 -12.96
N SER A 182 16.09 -9.02 -14.26
CA SER A 182 16.09 -8.05 -15.36
C SER A 182 15.00 -6.97 -15.20
N ARG A 183 15.19 -5.83 -15.86
CA ARG A 183 14.19 -4.73 -15.87
C ARG A 183 12.83 -5.20 -16.38
N THR A 184 12.82 -6.01 -17.46
CA THR A 184 11.59 -6.57 -18.03
C THR A 184 10.82 -7.41 -17.02
N ARG A 185 11.51 -8.32 -16.30
CA ARG A 185 10.84 -9.16 -15.30
C ARG A 185 10.27 -8.35 -14.14
N ARG A 186 10.99 -7.32 -13.69
CA ARG A 186 10.48 -6.40 -12.67
C ARG A 186 9.25 -5.63 -13.17
N ALA A 187 9.28 -5.12 -14.41
CA ALA A 187 8.15 -4.44 -15.02
C ALA A 187 6.91 -5.34 -15.11
N LEU A 188 7.09 -6.61 -15.53
CA LEU A 188 5.99 -7.59 -15.55
C LEU A 188 5.41 -7.85 -14.16
N LEU A 189 6.26 -8.02 -13.14
CA LEU A 189 5.80 -8.20 -11.76
C LEU A 189 5.03 -6.96 -11.27
N THR A 190 5.53 -5.76 -11.57
CA THR A 190 4.84 -4.51 -11.22
C THR A 190 3.49 -4.39 -11.93
N ALA A 191 3.42 -4.75 -13.22
CA ALA A 191 2.16 -4.76 -13.97
C ALA A 191 1.15 -5.74 -13.37
N LEU A 192 1.59 -6.95 -12.99
CA LEU A 192 0.73 -7.95 -12.33
C LEU A 192 0.20 -7.44 -10.98
N VAL A 193 1.07 -6.80 -10.17
CA VAL A 193 0.65 -6.18 -8.90
C VAL A 193 -0.38 -5.10 -9.15
N PHE A 194 -0.11 -4.21 -10.09
CA PHE A 194 -1.03 -3.11 -10.44
C PHE A 194 -2.39 -3.66 -10.89
N THR A 195 -2.41 -4.65 -11.78
CA THR A 195 -3.64 -5.31 -12.23
C THR A 195 -4.40 -5.95 -11.07
N GLY A 196 -3.71 -6.67 -10.19
CA GLY A 196 -4.33 -7.28 -9.00
C GLY A 196 -4.95 -6.25 -8.06
N VAL A 197 -4.25 -5.14 -7.83
CA VAL A 197 -4.76 -4.02 -7.01
C VAL A 197 -5.98 -3.37 -7.67
N LEU A 198 -5.94 -3.14 -8.99
CA LEU A 198 -7.09 -2.58 -9.73
C LEU A 198 -8.32 -3.50 -9.67
N ILE A 199 -8.13 -4.81 -9.78
CA ILE A 199 -9.24 -5.79 -9.67
C ILE A 199 -9.88 -5.70 -8.27
N VAL A 200 -9.07 -5.68 -7.22
CA VAL A 200 -9.58 -5.52 -5.85
C VAL A 200 -10.26 -4.16 -5.68
N ALA A 201 -9.63 -3.08 -6.12
CA ALA A 201 -10.18 -1.72 -6.07
C ALA A 201 -11.56 -1.64 -6.75
N TYR A 202 -11.63 -2.17 -7.98
CA TYR A 202 -12.89 -2.22 -8.74
C TYR A 202 -13.97 -3.02 -8.00
N SER A 203 -13.64 -4.18 -7.43
CA SER A 203 -14.61 -4.99 -6.69
C SER A 203 -15.20 -4.22 -5.50
N ARG A 204 -14.40 -3.38 -4.82
CA ARG A 204 -14.86 -2.57 -3.68
C ARG A 204 -15.81 -1.45 -4.11
N LEU A 205 -15.49 -0.79 -5.23
CA LEU A 205 -16.37 0.23 -5.84
C LEU A 205 -17.65 -0.38 -6.40
N TYR A 206 -17.54 -1.52 -7.08
CA TYR A 206 -18.68 -2.24 -7.66
C TYR A 206 -19.70 -2.69 -6.61
N LEU A 207 -19.21 -3.22 -5.49
CA LEU A 207 -20.05 -3.62 -4.36
C LEU A 207 -20.61 -2.42 -3.57
N GLY A 208 -20.16 -1.19 -3.86
CA GLY A 208 -20.57 0.03 -3.16
C GLY A 208 -20.04 0.12 -1.73
N LEU A 209 -19.03 -0.70 -1.37
CA LEU A 209 -18.48 -0.79 -0.02
C LEU A 209 -17.40 0.24 0.27
N HIS A 210 -16.91 0.96 -0.74
CA HIS A 210 -15.90 2.02 -0.60
C HIS A 210 -16.12 3.12 -1.63
N TRP A 211 -15.65 4.29 -1.28
CA TRP A 211 -15.53 5.42 -2.18
C TRP A 211 -14.22 5.38 -2.97
N LEU A 212 -14.13 6.14 -4.06
CA LEU A 212 -12.89 6.26 -4.85
C LEU A 212 -11.72 6.71 -3.99
N THR A 213 -11.95 7.74 -3.14
CA THR A 213 -10.90 8.27 -2.25
C THR A 213 -10.40 7.24 -1.23
N ASP A 214 -11.24 6.31 -0.75
CA ASP A 214 -10.81 5.22 0.13
C ASP A 214 -9.85 4.26 -0.57
N VAL A 215 -10.19 3.93 -1.81
CA VAL A 215 -9.39 3.06 -2.68
C VAL A 215 -8.03 3.70 -3.00
N VAL A 216 -8.03 4.99 -3.36
CA VAL A 216 -6.80 5.74 -3.61
C VAL A 216 -5.95 5.82 -2.35
N GLY A 217 -6.55 6.11 -1.19
CA GLY A 217 -5.86 6.12 0.10
C GLY A 217 -5.21 4.76 0.42
N GLY A 218 -5.95 3.67 0.22
CA GLY A 218 -5.40 2.31 0.39
C GLY A 218 -4.23 2.02 -0.54
N ALA A 219 -4.30 2.44 -1.81
CA ALA A 219 -3.24 2.26 -2.78
C ALA A 219 -1.98 3.08 -2.42
N LEU A 220 -2.12 4.34 -2.01
CA LEU A 220 -1.00 5.17 -1.55
C LEU A 220 -0.30 4.55 -0.33
N LEU A 221 -1.08 4.06 0.62
CA LEU A 221 -0.56 3.39 1.81
C LEU A 221 0.21 2.12 1.44
N ALA A 222 -0.32 1.30 0.53
CA ALA A 222 0.35 0.11 0.02
C ALA A 222 1.71 0.45 -0.62
N VAL A 223 1.74 1.42 -1.53
CA VAL A 223 2.98 1.85 -2.22
C VAL A 223 4.01 2.35 -1.21
N LEU A 224 3.59 3.17 -0.23
CA LEU A 224 4.46 3.67 0.83
C LEU A 224 5.16 2.51 1.56
N PHE A 225 4.39 1.54 2.06
CA PHE A 225 4.96 0.42 2.81
C PHE A 225 5.78 -0.52 1.94
N VAL A 226 5.43 -0.74 0.68
CA VAL A 226 6.24 -1.51 -0.27
C VAL A 226 7.61 -0.84 -0.50
N ILE A 227 7.66 0.49 -0.65
CA ILE A 227 8.93 1.21 -0.80
C ILE A 227 9.77 1.10 0.47
N LEU A 228 9.17 1.25 1.66
CA LEU A 228 9.87 1.07 2.92
C LEU A 228 10.42 -0.36 3.07
N GLY A 229 9.63 -1.37 2.68
CA GLY A 229 10.05 -2.77 2.64
C GLY A 229 11.19 -3.03 1.64
N ASP A 230 11.14 -2.42 0.44
CA ASP A 230 12.24 -2.50 -0.55
C ASP A 230 13.52 -1.86 -0.01
N VAL A 231 13.44 -0.70 0.61
CA VAL A 231 14.58 -0.06 1.28
C VAL A 231 15.15 -0.97 2.36
N ALA A 232 14.31 -1.52 3.23
CA ALA A 232 14.75 -2.45 4.27
C ALA A 232 15.38 -3.73 3.69
N LEU A 233 14.85 -4.25 2.58
CA LEU A 233 15.42 -5.41 1.88
C LEU A 233 16.80 -5.11 1.30
N ARG A 234 17.05 -3.87 0.87
CA ARG A 234 18.34 -3.44 0.29
C ARG A 234 19.38 -3.02 1.33
N MET A 235 18.99 -2.70 2.55
CA MET A 235 19.92 -2.41 3.63
C MET A 235 20.80 -3.63 3.89
N ARG A 236 22.04 -3.65 3.33
CA ARG A 236 23.03 -4.68 3.62
C ARG A 236 23.40 -4.59 5.09
N ARG A 237 23.43 -5.71 5.79
CA ARG A 237 24.25 -5.79 7.00
C ARG A 237 25.66 -5.37 6.57
N ARG A 238 26.18 -4.26 7.10
CA ARG A 238 27.62 -3.96 6.99
C ARG A 238 28.34 -5.20 7.49
N PRO A 239 29.33 -5.73 6.75
CA PRO A 239 30.20 -6.79 7.30
C PRO A 239 30.70 -6.28 8.65
N GLY A 240 30.47 -7.04 9.69
CA GLY A 240 30.87 -6.63 11.04
C GLY A 240 32.37 -6.39 11.08
N TRP A 241 32.80 -5.50 11.93
CA TRP A 241 34.18 -5.13 12.33
C TRP A 241 35.13 -6.28 12.61
N ALA A 242 34.71 -7.54 12.54
CA ALA A 242 35.48 -8.74 12.77
C ALA A 242 36.66 -9.00 11.78
N ALA A 243 36.80 -8.18 10.73
CA ALA A 243 37.94 -8.30 9.79
C ALA A 243 39.10 -7.32 10.07
N ALA A 244 39.09 -6.57 11.18
CA ALA A 244 40.08 -5.51 11.43
C ALA A 244 41.14 -5.84 12.51
N HIS A 245 41.33 -7.09 12.83
CA HIS A 245 42.49 -7.49 13.64
C HIS A 245 43.31 -8.55 12.91
N PRO A 246 44.29 -8.18 12.06
CA PRO A 246 45.39 -9.06 11.76
C PRO A 246 46.25 -9.13 13.03
N THR A 247 46.10 -10.22 13.79
CA THR A 247 47.08 -10.57 14.82
C THR A 247 48.41 -10.91 14.14
N GLY A 248 49.16 -9.89 13.80
CA GLY A 248 50.53 -9.99 13.38
C GLY A 248 51.43 -10.30 14.58
N ILE A 249 51.46 -11.55 15.04
CA ILE A 249 52.55 -12.05 15.89
C ILE A 249 53.71 -12.36 14.93
N ARG A 250 54.58 -11.37 14.74
CA ARG A 250 55.93 -11.64 14.25
C ARG A 250 56.66 -12.47 15.30
N ARG A 251 56.85 -13.75 15.05
CA ARG A 251 57.89 -14.54 15.74
C ARG A 251 59.23 -14.10 15.17
N GLY A 252 60.04 -13.39 15.98
CA GLY A 252 61.41 -13.13 15.73
C GLY A 252 62.18 -14.44 15.87
N HIS A 253 63.01 -14.78 14.89
CA HIS A 253 64.09 -15.74 15.00
C HIS A 253 65.35 -14.96 15.35
N SER A 254 65.92 -15.29 16.49
CA SER A 254 67.31 -15.18 16.84
C SER A 254 67.95 -16.56 16.79
#